data_a53ae2aa253a7112421f07eec0a931ca
#
_entry.id   a53ae2aa253a7112421f07eec0a931ca
#
_cell.length_a   1.000
_cell.length_b   1.000
_cell.length_c   1.000
_cell.angle_alpha   90.00
_cell.angle_beta   90.00
_cell.angle_gamma   90.00
#
_symmetry.space_group_name_H-M   'P 1'
#
loop_
_entity.id
_entity.type
_entity.pdbx_description
1 polymer ?
#
loop_
_entity_poly.entity_id
_entity_poly.type
_entity_poly.pdbx_seq_one_letter_code
_entity_poly.pdbx_strand_id
1 'polypeptide(L)'
;MCATNLSELIHEFILLLIELGISLGSLGTISFANAVHSAFSSGLVFTCISLSYFASNADSVAAAQSLVYVGAINVLIASAVMVTERPTQSVSANRGVGYVITSGACAVLFSALINTISNTKWFDISFTNQSTNLLADAPIIDAHQLGYILLSEFLVPFELLSILLLVALVGAINLARDEDAITTNKKSYFS
;
A
#
# COMPACT_ATOMS: atom_id res chain seq x y z
N MET A 1 -3.13 29.36 25.54
CA MET A 1 -4.14 28.34 25.88
C MET A 1 -5.22 28.14 24.79
N CYS A 2 -5.71 29.17 24.07
CA CYS A 2 -6.68 28.94 22.97
C CYS A 2 -6.06 28.41 21.66
N ALA A 3 -4.82 28.77 21.36
CA ALA A 3 -4.18 28.38 20.10
C ALA A 3 -3.74 26.88 20.08
N THR A 4 -3.35 26.34 21.22
CA THR A 4 -2.98 24.93 21.35
C THR A 4 -4.18 24.00 21.19
N ASN A 5 -5.34 24.36 21.73
CA ASN A 5 -6.57 23.58 21.55
C ASN A 5 -7.06 23.58 20.11
N LEU A 6 -6.82 24.67 19.37
CA LEU A 6 -7.22 24.76 17.95
C LEU A 6 -6.33 23.90 17.07
N SER A 7 -5.02 23.86 17.30
CA SER A 7 -4.09 23.02 16.54
C SER A 7 -4.29 21.52 16.79
N GLU A 8 -4.56 21.13 18.02
CA GLU A 8 -4.91 19.74 18.34
C GLU A 8 -6.23 19.33 17.68
N LEU A 9 -7.24 20.19 17.70
CA LEU A 9 -8.53 19.90 17.08
C LEU A 9 -8.43 19.78 15.57
N ILE A 10 -7.61 20.60 14.93
CA ILE A 10 -7.32 20.51 13.49
C ILE A 10 -6.59 19.21 13.18
N HIS A 11 -5.63 18.82 13.97
CA HIS A 11 -4.87 17.58 13.78
C HIS A 11 -5.76 16.34 13.92
N GLU A 12 -6.61 16.27 14.92
CA GLU A 12 -7.59 15.19 15.07
C GLU A 12 -8.59 15.14 13.91
N PHE A 13 -9.03 16.29 13.44
CA PHE A 13 -9.93 16.38 12.29
C PHE A 13 -9.27 15.89 10.99
N ILE A 14 -8.00 16.20 10.77
CA ILE A 14 -7.23 15.70 9.62
C ILE A 14 -7.07 14.19 9.70
N LEU A 15 -6.73 13.63 10.86
CA LEU A 15 -6.61 12.19 11.06
C LEU A 15 -7.94 11.48 10.77
N LEU A 16 -9.05 12.02 11.26
CA LEU A 16 -10.38 11.47 11.01
C LEU A 16 -10.73 11.48 9.52
N LEU A 17 -10.39 12.54 8.79
CA LEU A 17 -10.58 12.60 7.35
C LEU A 17 -9.74 11.57 6.60
N ILE A 18 -8.49 11.35 7.03
CA ILE A 18 -7.60 10.34 6.45
C ILE A 18 -8.16 8.93 6.68
N GLU A 19 -8.61 8.61 7.89
CA GLU A 19 -9.23 7.31 8.21
C GLU A 19 -10.49 7.07 7.40
N LEU A 20 -11.32 8.09 7.26
CA LEU A 20 -12.54 8.01 6.45
C LEU A 20 -12.19 7.81 4.96
N GLY A 21 -11.14 8.47 4.47
CA GLY A 21 -10.63 8.29 3.10
C GLY A 21 -10.12 6.87 2.85
N ILE A 22 -9.39 6.28 3.78
CA ILE A 22 -8.91 4.89 3.70
C ILE A 22 -10.10 3.92 3.68
N SER A 23 -11.07 4.11 4.56
CA SER A 23 -12.24 3.25 4.67
C SER A 23 -13.11 3.29 3.40
N LEU A 24 -13.42 4.49 2.91
CA LEU A 24 -14.20 4.67 1.69
C LEU A 24 -13.45 4.17 0.44
N GLY A 25 -12.16 4.44 0.35
CA GLY A 25 -11.33 3.98 -0.76
C GLY A 25 -11.21 2.46 -0.80
N SER A 26 -11.05 1.79 0.35
CA SER A 26 -10.98 0.34 0.41
C SER A 26 -12.30 -0.33 0.03
N LEU A 27 -13.44 0.22 0.47
CA LEU A 27 -14.76 -0.22 0.05
C LEU A 27 -14.96 -0.01 -1.45
N GLY A 28 -14.53 1.12 -1.99
CA GLY A 28 -14.56 1.43 -3.42
C GLY A 28 -13.78 0.41 -4.24
N THR A 29 -12.59 0.03 -3.79
CA THR A 29 -11.73 -0.96 -4.47
C THR A 29 -12.44 -2.32 -4.64
N ILE A 30 -13.23 -2.73 -3.67
CA ILE A 30 -13.96 -4.01 -3.70
C ILE A 30 -15.28 -3.89 -4.45
N SER A 31 -15.97 -2.73 -4.34
CA SER A 31 -17.31 -2.54 -4.87
C SER A 31 -17.34 -2.31 -6.39
N PHE A 32 -16.28 -1.74 -6.96
CA PHE A 32 -16.25 -1.47 -8.38
C PHE A 32 -16.01 -2.74 -9.20
N ALA A 33 -16.97 -3.08 -10.08
CA ALA A 33 -16.85 -4.18 -11.03
C ALA A 33 -15.82 -3.87 -12.14
N ASN A 34 -15.60 -2.60 -12.45
CA ASN A 34 -14.65 -2.14 -13.45
C ASN A 34 -13.24 -2.06 -12.86
N ALA A 35 -12.30 -2.83 -13.43
CA ALA A 35 -10.93 -2.90 -12.96
C ALA A 35 -10.20 -1.54 -12.97
N VAL A 36 -10.54 -0.66 -13.93
CA VAL A 36 -9.95 0.69 -14.02
C VAL A 36 -10.37 1.54 -12.83
N HIS A 37 -11.66 1.55 -12.49
CA HIS A 37 -12.16 2.31 -11.32
C HIS A 37 -11.61 1.76 -10.01
N SER A 38 -11.46 0.44 -9.90
CA SER A 38 -10.82 -0.21 -8.75
C SER A 38 -9.34 0.21 -8.61
N ALA A 39 -8.60 0.30 -9.71
CA ALA A 39 -7.21 0.77 -9.70
C ALA A 39 -7.09 2.24 -9.23
N PHE A 40 -7.98 3.12 -9.70
CA PHE A 40 -8.00 4.51 -9.21
C PHE A 40 -8.37 4.60 -7.72
N SER A 41 -9.33 3.81 -7.27
CA SER A 41 -9.70 3.75 -5.86
C SER A 41 -8.56 3.27 -4.98
N SER A 42 -7.79 2.26 -5.42
CA SER A 42 -6.60 1.80 -4.69
C SER A 42 -5.51 2.88 -4.60
N GLY A 43 -5.33 3.68 -5.65
CA GLY A 43 -4.43 4.82 -5.64
C GLY A 43 -4.80 5.87 -4.59
N LEU A 44 -6.09 6.13 -4.43
CA LEU A 44 -6.59 7.02 -3.40
C LEU A 44 -6.29 6.48 -1.99
N VAL A 45 -6.46 5.17 -1.76
CA VAL A 45 -6.11 4.53 -0.48
C VAL A 45 -4.62 4.70 -0.19
N PHE A 46 -3.74 4.42 -1.15
CA PHE A 46 -2.29 4.58 -0.95
C PHE A 46 -1.90 6.02 -0.67
N THR A 47 -2.57 6.99 -1.28
CA THR A 47 -2.36 8.41 -1.00
C THR A 47 -2.77 8.76 0.43
N CYS A 48 -3.92 8.29 0.90
CA CYS A 48 -4.37 8.49 2.27
C CYS A 48 -3.41 7.84 3.29
N ILE A 49 -2.88 6.65 3.00
CA ILE A 49 -1.88 6.00 3.85
C ILE A 49 -0.58 6.83 3.91
N SER A 50 -0.12 7.39 2.79
CA SER A 50 1.04 8.28 2.77
C SER A 50 0.83 9.53 3.64
N LEU A 51 -0.36 10.13 3.57
CA LEU A 51 -0.74 11.26 4.43
C LEU A 51 -0.80 10.88 5.91
N SER A 52 -1.23 9.66 6.23
CA SER A 52 -1.23 9.14 7.60
C SER A 52 0.20 9.05 8.17
N TYR A 53 1.15 8.56 7.38
CA TYR A 53 2.56 8.55 7.78
C TYR A 53 3.14 9.95 7.96
N PHE A 54 2.74 10.89 7.10
CA PHE A 54 3.15 12.28 7.23
C PHE A 54 2.60 12.91 8.52
N ALA A 55 1.34 12.65 8.85
CA ALA A 55 0.73 13.11 10.09
C ALA A 55 1.38 12.49 11.34
N SER A 56 2.01 11.32 11.21
CA SER A 56 2.75 10.65 12.30
C SER A 56 4.21 11.09 12.42
N ASN A 57 4.63 12.17 11.73
CA ASN A 57 6.02 12.67 11.67
C ASN A 57 7.05 11.64 11.15
N ALA A 58 6.62 10.69 10.32
CA ALA A 58 7.48 9.71 9.66
C ALA A 58 7.76 10.11 8.21
N ASP A 59 8.39 11.26 8.00
CA ASP A 59 8.54 11.92 6.69
C ASP A 59 9.24 11.04 5.66
N SER A 60 10.30 10.32 6.04
CA SER A 60 11.06 9.44 5.14
C SER A 60 10.19 8.27 4.63
N VAL A 61 9.37 7.68 5.52
CA VAL A 61 8.47 6.58 5.17
C VAL A 61 7.32 7.10 4.31
N ALA A 62 6.77 8.28 4.65
CA ALA A 62 5.72 8.94 3.88
C ALA A 62 6.17 9.25 2.45
N ALA A 63 7.40 9.74 2.29
CA ALA A 63 7.99 10.01 0.98
C ALA A 63 8.18 8.72 0.16
N ALA A 64 8.72 7.66 0.76
CA ALA A 64 8.89 6.36 0.11
C ALA A 64 7.53 5.77 -0.30
N GLN A 65 6.53 5.83 0.58
CA GLN A 65 5.17 5.38 0.29
C GLN A 65 4.56 6.14 -0.88
N SER A 66 4.69 7.45 -0.92
CA SER A 66 4.15 8.27 -2.01
C SER A 66 4.85 8.00 -3.34
N LEU A 67 6.18 7.98 -3.37
CA LEU A 67 6.94 7.81 -4.60
C LEU A 67 6.81 6.40 -5.18
N VAL A 68 6.92 5.37 -4.35
CA VAL A 68 6.93 3.98 -4.82
C VAL A 68 5.52 3.46 -5.03
N TYR A 69 4.64 3.56 -4.02
CA TYR A 69 3.31 2.94 -4.12
C TYR A 69 2.34 3.78 -4.94
N VAL A 70 2.27 5.09 -4.73
CA VAL A 70 1.37 5.95 -5.49
C VAL A 70 1.94 6.24 -6.88
N GLY A 71 3.19 6.67 -6.97
CA GLY A 71 3.81 7.13 -8.20
C GLY A 71 4.20 6.00 -9.16
N ALA A 72 4.86 4.95 -8.68
CA ALA A 72 5.35 3.88 -9.54
C ALA A 72 4.37 2.71 -9.69
N ILE A 73 4.01 2.06 -8.59
CA ILE A 73 3.25 0.81 -8.62
C ILE A 73 1.81 1.05 -9.08
N ASN A 74 1.12 2.03 -8.50
CA ASN A 74 -0.28 2.28 -8.84
C ASN A 74 -0.46 2.79 -10.27
N VAL A 75 0.44 3.65 -10.75
CA VAL A 75 0.41 4.11 -12.14
C VAL A 75 0.68 2.97 -13.12
N LEU A 76 1.62 2.07 -12.78
CA LEU A 76 1.90 0.89 -13.58
C LEU A 76 0.69 -0.05 -13.65
N ILE A 77 0.04 -0.31 -12.52
CA ILE A 77 -1.17 -1.14 -12.45
C ILE A 77 -2.31 -0.50 -13.26
N ALA A 78 -2.54 0.80 -13.09
CA ALA A 78 -3.58 1.52 -13.81
C ALA A 78 -3.36 1.47 -15.33
N SER A 79 -2.13 1.68 -15.80
CA SER A 79 -1.79 1.58 -17.22
C SER A 79 -1.94 0.15 -17.75
N ALA A 80 -1.50 -0.86 -17.00
CA ALA A 80 -1.63 -2.26 -17.38
C ALA A 80 -3.09 -2.70 -17.49
N VAL A 81 -3.93 -2.29 -16.52
CA VAL A 81 -5.37 -2.59 -16.51
C VAL A 81 -6.10 -1.88 -17.64
N MET A 82 -5.69 -0.65 -17.99
CA MET A 82 -6.29 0.12 -19.08
C MET A 82 -6.00 -0.51 -20.46
N VAL A 83 -4.83 -1.11 -20.64
CA VAL A 83 -4.46 -1.82 -21.88
C VAL A 83 -5.08 -3.21 -21.98
N THR A 84 -5.37 -3.84 -20.84
CA THR A 84 -5.98 -5.18 -20.80
C THR A 84 -7.49 -5.06 -20.97
N GLU A 85 -7.96 -5.24 -22.22
CA GLU A 85 -9.39 -5.38 -22.52
C GLU A 85 -9.93 -6.66 -21.87
N ARG A 86 -10.54 -6.53 -20.69
CA ARG A 86 -11.31 -7.63 -20.11
C ARG A 86 -12.73 -7.57 -20.65
N PRO A 87 -13.21 -8.61 -21.32
CA PRO A 87 -14.63 -8.74 -21.53
C PRO A 87 -15.28 -8.76 -20.15
N THR A 88 -16.22 -7.85 -19.91
CA THR A 88 -17.11 -7.85 -18.76
C THR A 88 -17.95 -9.13 -18.81
N GLN A 89 -17.34 -10.26 -18.52
CA GLN A 89 -18.12 -11.42 -18.13
C GLN A 89 -18.72 -11.04 -16.78
N SER A 90 -20.02 -10.74 -16.83
CA SER A 90 -20.85 -10.80 -15.66
C SER A 90 -20.67 -12.20 -15.08
N VAL A 91 -19.76 -12.31 -14.13
CA VAL A 91 -19.70 -13.48 -13.27
C VAL A 91 -21.03 -13.47 -12.56
N SER A 92 -21.97 -14.25 -13.11
CA SER A 92 -23.17 -14.68 -12.40
C SER A 92 -22.64 -15.34 -11.13
N ALA A 93 -22.46 -14.51 -10.11
CA ALA A 93 -22.04 -14.96 -8.80
C ALA A 93 -23.18 -15.87 -8.33
N ASN A 94 -22.98 -17.16 -8.54
CA ASN A 94 -23.77 -18.16 -7.85
C ASN A 94 -23.51 -17.88 -6.36
N ARG A 95 -24.40 -17.07 -5.75
CA ARG A 95 -24.40 -16.72 -4.33
C ARG A 95 -24.75 -17.97 -3.52
N GLY A 96 -23.93 -19.00 -3.70
CA GLY A 96 -24.03 -20.26 -2.99
C GLY A 96 -23.25 -20.23 -1.69
N VAL A 97 -23.17 -21.39 -1.07
CA VAL A 97 -22.52 -21.70 0.20
C VAL A 97 -21.12 -21.06 0.35
N GLY A 98 -20.38 -20.86 -0.75
CA GLY A 98 -19.07 -20.22 -0.75
C GLY A 98 -19.06 -18.79 -0.21
N TYR A 99 -20.05 -17.98 -0.55
CA TYR A 99 -20.15 -16.61 -0.04
C TYR A 99 -20.37 -16.57 1.48
N VAL A 100 -21.19 -17.46 2.01
CA VAL A 100 -21.48 -17.56 3.45
C VAL A 100 -20.22 -17.99 4.21
N ILE A 101 -19.47 -18.96 3.69
CA ILE A 101 -18.21 -19.44 4.30
C ILE A 101 -17.16 -18.32 4.31
N THR A 102 -16.98 -17.63 3.19
CA THR A 102 -15.99 -16.53 3.10
C THR A 102 -16.36 -15.36 4.01
N SER A 103 -17.64 -14.99 4.04
CA SER A 103 -18.12 -13.94 4.95
C SER A 103 -17.95 -14.32 6.42
N GLY A 104 -18.24 -15.57 6.77
CA GLY A 104 -18.03 -16.10 8.12
C GLY A 104 -16.55 -16.07 8.54
N ALA A 105 -15.65 -16.51 7.67
CA ALA A 105 -14.22 -16.48 7.94
C ALA A 105 -13.70 -15.04 8.14
N CYS A 106 -14.15 -14.10 7.32
CA CYS A 106 -13.80 -12.68 7.44
C CYS A 106 -14.31 -12.09 8.77
N ALA A 107 -15.53 -12.40 9.16
CA ALA A 107 -16.10 -11.95 10.43
C ALA A 107 -15.35 -12.50 11.65
N VAL A 108 -14.93 -13.76 11.61
CA VAL A 108 -14.12 -14.37 12.67
C VAL A 108 -12.74 -13.71 12.78
N LEU A 109 -12.06 -13.49 11.67
CA LEU A 109 -10.77 -12.79 11.66
C LEU A 109 -10.89 -11.35 12.20
N PHE A 110 -11.92 -10.63 11.78
CA PHE A 110 -12.18 -9.27 12.24
C PHE A 110 -12.46 -9.22 13.76
N SER A 111 -13.29 -10.15 14.25
CA SER A 111 -13.58 -10.30 15.68
C SER A 111 -12.32 -10.64 16.49
N ALA A 112 -11.47 -11.54 15.98
CA ALA A 112 -10.20 -11.90 16.62
C ALA A 112 -9.25 -10.70 16.71
N LEU A 113 -9.14 -9.88 15.64
CA LEU A 113 -8.32 -8.67 15.63
C LEU A 113 -8.83 -7.64 16.65
N ILE A 114 -10.13 -7.36 16.68
CA ILE A 114 -10.71 -6.44 17.66
C ILE A 114 -10.42 -6.92 19.10
N ASN A 115 -10.63 -8.21 19.36
CA ASN A 115 -10.39 -8.78 20.69
C ASN A 115 -8.90 -8.66 21.09
N THR A 116 -7.99 -8.91 20.17
CA THR A 116 -6.55 -8.75 20.41
C THR A 116 -6.19 -7.28 20.71
N ILE A 117 -6.69 -6.35 19.91
CA ILE A 117 -6.43 -4.90 20.09
C ILE A 117 -7.00 -4.42 21.43
N SER A 118 -8.23 -4.84 21.79
CA SER A 118 -8.89 -4.43 23.03
C SER A 118 -8.24 -5.02 24.29
N ASN A 119 -7.70 -6.24 24.20
CA ASN A 119 -7.04 -6.90 25.33
C ASN A 119 -5.56 -6.55 25.50
N THR A 120 -4.95 -5.92 24.48
CA THR A 120 -3.56 -5.47 24.59
C THR A 120 -3.52 -4.15 25.36
N LYS A 121 -2.78 -4.13 26.47
CA LYS A 121 -2.57 -2.92 27.27
C LYS A 121 -1.57 -1.99 26.59
N TRP A 122 -2.00 -1.31 25.55
CA TRP A 122 -1.17 -0.34 24.82
C TRP A 122 -0.69 0.80 25.71
N PHE A 123 -1.47 1.15 26.71
CA PHE A 123 -1.18 2.26 27.62
C PHE A 123 0.00 1.97 28.54
N ASP A 124 0.18 0.74 28.99
CA ASP A 124 1.29 0.35 29.88
C ASP A 124 2.64 0.37 29.14
N ILE A 125 2.65 0.12 27.82
CA ILE A 125 3.87 0.13 26.99
C ILE A 125 4.40 1.55 26.79
N SER A 126 3.52 2.54 26.69
CA SER A 126 3.90 3.94 26.50
C SER A 126 4.57 4.55 27.74
N PHE A 127 4.16 4.13 28.93
CA PHE A 127 4.71 4.66 30.19
C PHE A 127 6.07 4.06 30.57
N THR A 128 6.40 2.86 30.14
CA THR A 128 7.67 2.22 30.50
C THR A 128 8.85 2.82 29.74
N ASN A 129 8.63 3.40 28.58
CA ASN A 129 9.66 4.06 27.77
C ASN A 129 9.89 5.55 28.14
N GLN A 130 9.03 6.15 28.97
CA GLN A 130 9.12 7.57 29.31
C GLN A 130 9.97 7.86 30.56
N SER A 131 10.47 6.83 31.26
CA SER A 131 11.29 6.97 32.45
C SER A 131 12.80 7.02 32.19
N THR A 132 13.27 6.88 30.99
CA THR A 132 14.66 7.12 30.62
C THR A 132 14.77 8.41 29.83
N ASN A 133 15.21 9.46 30.51
CA ASN A 133 15.68 10.74 30.02
C ASN A 133 16.22 10.71 28.60
N LEU A 134 15.38 10.99 27.60
CA LEU A 134 15.79 11.45 26.28
C LEU A 134 14.76 12.46 25.76
N LEU A 135 14.61 13.53 26.52
CA LEU A 135 14.18 14.82 26.01
C LEU A 135 15.39 15.43 25.30
N ALA A 136 15.67 15.00 24.14
CA ALA A 136 16.44 15.71 23.10
C ALA A 136 16.62 14.77 21.93
N ASP A 137 16.17 15.17 20.75
CA ASP A 137 16.35 14.50 19.48
C ASP A 137 15.62 13.15 19.36
N ALA A 138 14.34 13.20 19.00
CA ALA A 138 13.85 12.22 18.05
C ALA A 138 14.80 12.33 16.85
N PRO A 139 15.64 11.32 16.53
CA PRO A 139 16.52 11.44 15.39
C PRO A 139 15.61 11.62 14.19
N ILE A 140 15.63 12.82 13.61
CA ILE A 140 15.22 12.99 12.23
C ILE A 140 16.08 11.96 11.51
N ILE A 141 15.51 10.86 11.10
CA ILE A 141 16.22 9.82 10.37
C ILE A 141 16.59 10.47 9.05
N ASP A 142 17.72 11.16 9.06
CA ASP A 142 18.32 11.75 7.88
C ASP A 142 18.53 10.64 6.85
N ALA A 143 18.32 10.96 5.58
CA ALA A 143 18.56 10.03 4.48
C ALA A 143 19.94 9.38 4.55
N HIS A 144 20.92 10.07 5.14
CA HIS A 144 22.26 9.55 5.38
C HIS A 144 22.28 8.42 6.41
N GLN A 145 21.57 8.56 7.51
CA GLN A 145 21.46 7.52 8.54
C GLN A 145 20.71 6.29 8.04
N LEU A 146 19.65 6.50 7.26
CA LEU A 146 18.93 5.42 6.57
C LEU A 146 19.84 4.65 5.63
N GLY A 147 20.66 5.35 4.83
CA GLY A 147 21.64 4.74 3.93
C GLY A 147 22.69 3.92 4.68
N TYR A 148 23.18 4.43 5.81
CA TYR A 148 24.16 3.71 6.64
C TYR A 148 23.57 2.42 7.22
N ILE A 149 22.37 2.46 7.76
CA ILE A 149 21.68 1.27 8.32
C ILE A 149 21.41 0.25 7.21
N LEU A 150 20.99 0.71 6.02
CA LEU A 150 20.70 -0.15 4.88
C LEU A 150 21.96 -0.89 4.39
N LEU A 151 23.10 -0.24 4.41
CA LEU A 151 24.39 -0.80 3.95
C LEU A 151 25.16 -1.56 5.02
N SER A 152 24.83 -1.40 6.31
CA SER A 152 25.49 -2.12 7.41
C SER A 152 24.68 -3.34 7.89
N GLU A 153 23.47 -3.11 8.41
CA GLU A 153 22.67 -4.17 9.00
C GLU A 153 21.78 -4.88 7.98
N PHE A 154 21.29 -4.17 6.95
CA PHE A 154 20.41 -4.69 5.92
C PHE A 154 21.09 -4.93 4.58
N LEU A 155 22.40 -5.18 4.59
CA LEU A 155 23.18 -5.42 3.38
C LEU A 155 22.62 -6.63 2.58
N VAL A 156 22.37 -7.76 3.25
CA VAL A 156 21.87 -8.99 2.61
C VAL A 156 20.51 -8.80 1.96
N PRO A 157 19.49 -8.25 2.63
CA PRO A 157 18.22 -7.91 1.98
C PRO A 157 18.38 -6.94 0.81
N PHE A 158 19.25 -5.95 0.90
CA PHE A 158 19.52 -5.00 -0.17
C PHE A 158 20.12 -5.67 -1.41
N GLU A 159 21.07 -6.57 -1.22
CA GLU A 159 21.68 -7.35 -2.32
C GLU A 159 20.64 -8.28 -2.99
N LEU A 160 19.81 -8.95 -2.20
CA LEU A 160 18.71 -9.79 -2.73
C LEU A 160 17.72 -8.98 -3.56
N LEU A 161 17.37 -7.75 -3.14
CA LEU A 161 16.51 -6.86 -3.90
C LEU A 161 17.12 -6.46 -5.24
N SER A 162 18.44 -6.23 -5.29
CA SER A 162 19.13 -5.88 -6.54
C SER A 162 19.12 -7.04 -7.54
N ILE A 163 19.33 -8.27 -7.08
CA ILE A 163 19.23 -9.48 -7.91
C ILE A 163 17.80 -9.67 -8.41
N LEU A 164 16.80 -9.48 -7.54
CA LEU A 164 15.40 -9.60 -7.90
C LEU A 164 15.00 -8.58 -8.97
N LEU A 165 15.49 -7.34 -8.84
CA LEU A 165 15.28 -6.29 -9.82
C LEU A 165 15.88 -6.67 -11.20
N LEU A 166 17.07 -7.23 -11.20
CA LEU A 166 17.76 -7.69 -12.43
C LEU A 166 16.98 -8.82 -13.09
N VAL A 167 16.53 -9.81 -12.33
CA VAL A 167 15.72 -10.93 -12.84
C VAL A 167 14.38 -10.42 -13.40
N ALA A 168 13.74 -9.49 -12.73
CA ALA A 168 12.49 -8.88 -13.20
C ALA A 168 12.70 -8.12 -14.51
N LEU A 169 13.80 -7.37 -14.63
CA LEU A 169 14.14 -6.65 -15.87
C LEU A 169 14.36 -7.62 -17.03
N VAL A 170 15.17 -8.67 -16.84
CA VAL A 170 15.42 -9.70 -17.86
C VAL A 170 14.14 -10.42 -18.26
N GLY A 171 13.28 -10.74 -17.28
CA GLY A 171 11.97 -11.34 -17.52
C GLY A 171 11.06 -10.44 -18.36
N ALA A 172 11.00 -9.15 -18.06
CA ALA A 172 10.21 -8.19 -18.82
C ALA A 172 10.69 -8.04 -20.27
N ILE A 173 12.01 -8.00 -20.48
CA ILE A 173 12.60 -7.92 -21.83
C ILE A 173 12.30 -9.20 -22.63
N ASN A 174 12.40 -10.38 -22.02
CA ASN A 174 12.10 -11.64 -22.69
C ASN A 174 10.63 -11.74 -23.10
N LEU A 175 9.70 -11.32 -22.24
CA LEU A 175 8.28 -11.29 -22.57
C LEU A 175 7.97 -10.32 -23.72
N ALA A 176 8.53 -9.12 -23.70
CA ALA A 176 8.35 -8.14 -24.77
C ALA A 176 8.90 -8.64 -26.11
N ARG A 177 10.01 -9.33 -26.08
CA ARG A 177 10.65 -9.87 -27.30
C ARG A 177 9.88 -11.06 -27.92
N ASP A 178 9.24 -11.87 -27.09
CA ASP A 178 8.47 -13.03 -27.56
C ASP A 178 7.17 -12.61 -28.29
N GLU A 179 6.53 -11.53 -27.83
CA GLU A 179 5.37 -10.94 -28.52
C GLU A 179 5.72 -10.41 -29.92
N ASP A 180 6.89 -9.78 -30.08
CA ASP A 180 7.35 -9.29 -31.39
C ASP A 180 7.62 -10.45 -32.38
N ALA A 181 8.15 -11.57 -31.92
CA ALA A 181 8.39 -12.76 -32.72
C ALA A 181 7.09 -13.41 -33.23
N ILE A 182 6.06 -13.47 -32.37
CA ILE A 182 4.74 -14.03 -32.67
C ILE A 182 4.01 -13.15 -33.71
N THR A 183 4.05 -11.83 -33.54
CA THR A 183 3.39 -10.87 -34.43
C THR A 183 4.06 -10.86 -35.85
N THR A 184 5.37 -10.98 -35.91
CA THR A 184 6.11 -11.03 -37.15
C THR A 184 5.80 -12.32 -37.93
N ASN A 185 5.73 -13.46 -37.25
CA ASN A 185 5.40 -14.75 -37.84
C ASN A 185 3.95 -14.78 -38.38
N LYS A 186 3.01 -14.17 -37.67
CA LYS A 186 1.61 -14.08 -38.10
C LYS A 186 1.43 -13.21 -39.36
N LYS A 187 2.21 -12.14 -39.52
CA LYS A 187 2.24 -11.33 -40.75
C LYS A 187 2.77 -12.07 -41.95
N SER A 188 3.74 -12.98 -41.76
CA SER A 188 4.33 -13.79 -42.84
C SER A 188 3.36 -14.83 -43.38
N TYR A 189 2.37 -15.29 -42.62
CA TYR A 189 1.36 -16.25 -43.08
C TYR A 189 0.17 -15.59 -43.82
N PHE A 190 0.01 -14.28 -43.78
CA PHE A 190 -1.08 -13.55 -44.45
C PHE A 190 -0.62 -12.77 -45.68
N SER A 191 0.63 -12.84 -46.06
CA SER A 191 1.19 -12.29 -47.30
C SER A 191 1.49 -13.39 -48.29
#